data_baedcd28d45cf8590bc235be0e3f96ff
#
_entry.id   baedcd28d45cf8590bc235be0e3f96ff
#
_cell.length_a   1.000
_cell.length_b   1.000
_cell.length_c   1.000
_cell.angle_alpha   90.00
_cell.angle_beta   90.00
_cell.angle_gamma   90.00
#
_symmetry.space_group_name_H-M   'P 1'
#
loop_
_entity.id
_entity.type
_entity.pdbx_description
1 polymer ?
#
loop_
_entity_poly.entity_id
_entity_poly.type
_entity_poly.pdbx_seq_one_letter_code
_entity_poly.pdbx_strand_id
1 'polypeptide(L)'
;MKQKILFLVDDLSHDFELYHPLYGLEWEGIETGISGSKLTHTSKFGRQIKCDTTFDKLNVNEYNGIIIPGGFAPDYLRNNKNVLDIVNYMNKNKKLIASICHAAQVLISADIVRERKLTCVKQIAVDVINAGGIYKDSPVVVDENLITSRVPSDLPGFTNTIIKKILNRGDE
;
A
#
# COMPACT_ATOMS: atom_id res chain seq x y z
N MET A 1 -2.33 17.89 -13.74
CA MET A 1 -3.42 16.92 -13.46
C MET A 1 -3.42 16.65 -11.96
N LYS A 2 -4.58 16.53 -11.35
CA LYS A 2 -4.71 16.23 -9.92
C LYS A 2 -4.23 14.80 -9.65
N GLN A 3 -3.41 14.62 -8.62
CA GLN A 3 -2.89 13.29 -8.25
C GLN A 3 -4.00 12.48 -7.57
N LYS A 4 -4.13 11.21 -7.91
CA LYS A 4 -5.13 10.31 -7.35
C LYS A 4 -4.48 9.00 -6.86
N ILE A 5 -4.70 8.64 -5.61
CA ILE A 5 -4.10 7.48 -4.96
C ILE A 5 -5.18 6.48 -4.55
N LEU A 6 -4.95 5.20 -4.85
CA LEU A 6 -5.87 4.12 -4.57
C LEU A 6 -5.43 3.35 -3.32
N PHE A 7 -6.36 3.08 -2.43
CA PHE A 7 -6.17 2.14 -1.32
C PHE A 7 -6.78 0.79 -1.68
N LEU A 8 -5.99 -0.27 -1.55
CA LEU A 8 -6.45 -1.65 -1.73
C LEU A 8 -6.79 -2.25 -0.37
N VAL A 9 -8.04 -2.60 -0.14
CA VAL A 9 -8.52 -3.10 1.15
C VAL A 9 -9.26 -4.42 1.01
N ASP A 10 -9.34 -5.17 2.11
CA ASP A 10 -10.23 -6.31 2.28
C ASP A 10 -10.67 -6.37 3.75
N ASP A 11 -11.43 -7.38 4.13
CA ASP A 11 -11.79 -7.61 5.52
C ASP A 11 -10.55 -7.68 6.40
N LEU A 12 -10.62 -7.13 7.60
CA LEU A 12 -9.55 -7.04 8.59
C LEU A 12 -8.35 -6.16 8.18
N SER A 13 -8.54 -5.22 7.25
CA SER A 13 -7.58 -4.13 7.03
C SER A 13 -7.38 -3.32 8.32
N HIS A 14 -6.12 -2.95 8.60
CA HIS A 14 -5.80 -2.22 9.81
C HIS A 14 -6.26 -0.76 9.72
N ASP A 15 -7.10 -0.33 10.67
CA ASP A 15 -7.75 0.98 10.66
C ASP A 15 -6.76 2.15 10.56
N PHE A 16 -5.75 2.21 11.41
CA PHE A 16 -4.79 3.31 11.39
C PHE A 16 -3.93 3.32 10.12
N GLU A 17 -3.57 2.14 9.60
CA GLU A 17 -2.76 2.01 8.39
C GLU A 17 -3.54 2.37 7.12
N LEU A 18 -4.87 2.32 7.18
CA LEU A 18 -5.77 2.84 6.14
C LEU A 18 -6.00 4.34 6.32
N TYR A 19 -6.55 4.76 7.47
CA TYR A 19 -7.11 6.11 7.61
C TYR A 19 -6.07 7.20 7.83
N HIS A 20 -4.92 6.89 8.46
CA HIS A 20 -3.88 7.90 8.66
C HIS A 20 -3.31 8.41 7.32
N PRO A 21 -2.82 7.56 6.41
CA PRO A 21 -2.35 8.04 5.11
C PRO A 21 -3.50 8.59 4.25
N LEU A 22 -4.71 8.02 4.31
CA LEU A 22 -5.86 8.49 3.55
C LEU A 22 -6.16 9.96 3.87
N TYR A 23 -6.40 10.29 5.13
CA TYR A 23 -6.67 11.67 5.54
C TYR A 23 -5.46 12.59 5.35
N GLY A 24 -4.25 12.08 5.58
CA GLY A 24 -3.03 12.86 5.33
C GLY A 24 -2.91 13.31 3.87
N LEU A 25 -3.24 12.44 2.93
CA LEU A 25 -3.27 12.76 1.50
C LEU A 25 -4.39 13.75 1.15
N GLU A 26 -5.60 13.54 1.68
CA GLU A 26 -6.75 14.42 1.43
C GLU A 26 -6.50 15.84 1.95
N TRP A 27 -5.88 16.01 3.11
CA TRP A 27 -5.50 17.33 3.65
C TRP A 27 -4.49 18.06 2.78
N GLU A 28 -3.66 17.36 2.02
CA GLU A 28 -2.74 17.91 1.02
C GLU A 28 -3.39 18.11 -0.36
N GLY A 29 -4.71 17.89 -0.47
CA GLY A 29 -5.47 18.05 -1.71
C GLY A 29 -5.25 16.96 -2.76
N ILE A 30 -4.67 15.82 -2.35
CA ILE A 30 -4.50 14.63 -3.20
C ILE A 30 -5.81 13.83 -3.16
N GLU A 31 -6.34 13.47 -4.33
CA GLU A 31 -7.54 12.64 -4.38
C GLU A 31 -7.25 11.21 -3.95
N THR A 32 -8.18 10.62 -3.20
CA THR A 32 -8.09 9.22 -2.77
C THR A 32 -9.25 8.41 -3.32
N GLY A 33 -9.05 7.11 -3.43
CA GLY A 33 -10.09 6.14 -3.73
C GLY A 33 -9.81 4.84 -2.98
N ILE A 34 -10.86 4.10 -2.66
CA ILE A 34 -10.79 2.82 -1.96
C ILE A 34 -11.40 1.74 -2.85
N SER A 35 -10.67 0.64 -3.08
CA SER A 35 -11.17 -0.53 -3.79
C SER A 35 -11.00 -1.80 -2.96
N GLY A 36 -11.97 -2.68 -3.05
CA GLY A 36 -11.99 -3.96 -2.33
C GLY A 36 -12.54 -5.10 -3.16
N SER A 37 -12.57 -6.30 -2.60
CA SER A 37 -13.24 -7.46 -3.25
C SER A 37 -14.76 -7.31 -3.29
N LYS A 38 -15.32 -6.47 -2.43
CA LYS A 38 -16.74 -6.07 -2.35
C LYS A 38 -16.82 -4.59 -1.94
N LEU A 39 -18.02 -3.99 -2.03
CA LEU A 39 -18.21 -2.56 -1.72
C LEU A 39 -18.18 -2.21 -0.23
N THR A 40 -18.23 -3.20 0.66
CA THR A 40 -18.15 -2.96 2.10
C THR A 40 -17.37 -4.08 2.76
N HIS A 41 -16.38 -3.70 3.57
CA HIS A 41 -15.55 -4.58 4.38
C HIS A 41 -15.67 -4.25 5.86
N THR A 42 -15.24 -5.16 6.71
CA THR A 42 -15.10 -4.92 8.15
C THR A 42 -13.62 -4.80 8.49
N SER A 43 -13.20 -3.67 9.07
CA SER A 43 -11.82 -3.44 9.48
C SER A 43 -11.41 -4.32 10.66
N LYS A 44 -10.11 -4.32 10.97
CA LYS A 44 -9.55 -5.05 12.11
C LYS A 44 -10.20 -4.67 13.46
N PHE A 45 -10.62 -3.42 13.62
CA PHE A 45 -11.28 -2.93 14.85
C PHE A 45 -12.82 -2.86 14.72
N GLY A 46 -13.40 -3.55 13.74
CA GLY A 46 -14.84 -3.72 13.61
C GLY A 46 -15.57 -2.56 12.93
N ARG A 47 -14.86 -1.61 12.32
CA ARG A 47 -15.47 -0.51 11.55
C ARG A 47 -15.84 -0.97 10.15
N GLN A 48 -16.89 -0.40 9.59
CA GLN A 48 -17.20 -0.59 8.17
C GLN A 48 -16.29 0.28 7.30
N ILE A 49 -15.64 -0.35 6.33
CA ILE A 49 -14.89 0.30 5.25
C ILE A 49 -15.76 0.28 4.01
N LYS A 50 -16.13 1.46 3.52
CA LYS A 50 -16.88 1.60 2.27
C LYS A 50 -15.89 1.79 1.12
N CYS A 51 -16.02 0.97 0.08
CA CYS A 51 -15.21 1.07 -1.13
C CYS A 51 -15.98 1.84 -2.22
N ASP A 52 -15.26 2.63 -2.99
CA ASP A 52 -15.81 3.37 -4.14
C ASP A 52 -16.10 2.42 -5.32
N THR A 53 -15.30 1.34 -5.42
CA THR A 53 -15.41 0.35 -6.48
C THR A 53 -14.85 -0.99 -6.03
N THR A 54 -15.10 -2.03 -6.83
CA THR A 54 -14.50 -3.36 -6.65
C THR A 54 -13.31 -3.55 -7.57
N PHE A 55 -12.39 -4.47 -7.21
CA PHE A 55 -11.16 -4.71 -8.00
C PHE A 55 -11.43 -5.07 -9.46
N ASP A 56 -12.50 -5.79 -9.75
CA ASP A 56 -12.90 -6.23 -11.10
C ASP A 56 -13.48 -5.09 -11.96
N LYS A 57 -13.98 -4.02 -11.33
CA LYS A 57 -14.56 -2.84 -12.00
C LYS A 57 -13.63 -1.63 -12.01
N LEU A 58 -12.46 -1.76 -11.40
CA LEU A 58 -11.52 -0.67 -11.24
C LEU A 58 -10.88 -0.27 -12.58
N ASN A 59 -10.91 1.02 -12.90
CA ASN A 59 -10.05 1.59 -13.95
C ASN A 59 -8.71 2.03 -13.33
N VAL A 60 -7.72 1.16 -13.33
CA VAL A 60 -6.41 1.40 -12.71
C VAL A 60 -5.64 2.56 -13.35
N ASN A 61 -5.95 2.92 -14.60
CA ASN A 61 -5.27 4.00 -15.32
C ASN A 61 -5.51 5.38 -14.68
N GLU A 62 -6.61 5.56 -13.96
CA GLU A 62 -6.96 6.83 -13.30
C GLU A 62 -6.09 7.14 -12.10
N TYR A 63 -5.30 6.18 -11.62
CA TYR A 63 -4.52 6.33 -10.39
C TYR A 63 -3.02 6.50 -10.67
N ASN A 64 -2.40 7.36 -9.88
CA ASN A 64 -0.96 7.65 -9.92
C ASN A 64 -0.15 6.75 -8.98
N GLY A 65 -0.83 6.04 -8.08
CA GLY A 65 -0.20 5.10 -7.16
C GLY A 65 -1.22 4.32 -6.33
N ILE A 66 -0.71 3.35 -5.58
CA ILE A 66 -1.49 2.53 -4.65
C ILE A 66 -0.87 2.55 -3.25
N ILE A 67 -1.73 2.41 -2.24
CA ILE A 67 -1.35 2.16 -0.85
C ILE A 67 -2.05 0.89 -0.38
N ILE A 68 -1.29 0.00 0.24
CA ILE A 68 -1.78 -1.28 0.76
C ILE A 68 -1.60 -1.28 2.29
N PRO A 69 -2.67 -1.10 3.07
CA PRO A 69 -2.65 -1.29 4.51
C PRO A 69 -2.39 -2.75 4.89
N GLY A 70 -1.87 -2.96 6.09
CA GLY A 70 -1.72 -4.29 6.64
C GLY A 70 -2.96 -4.76 7.42
N GLY A 71 -2.75 -5.32 8.60
CA GLY A 71 -3.73 -6.12 9.33
C GLY A 71 -3.68 -7.56 8.83
N PHE A 72 -4.86 -8.20 8.73
CA PHE A 72 -4.99 -9.54 8.13
C PHE A 72 -5.45 -9.50 6.65
N ALA A 73 -5.93 -8.36 6.18
CA ALA A 73 -6.35 -8.17 4.79
C ALA A 73 -5.32 -8.63 3.74
N PRO A 74 -4.00 -8.45 3.94
CA PRO A 74 -2.99 -8.94 3.01
C PRO A 74 -3.08 -10.43 2.68
N ASP A 75 -3.56 -11.28 3.60
CA ASP A 75 -3.76 -12.72 3.34
C ASP A 75 -4.84 -12.97 2.28
N TYR A 76 -5.87 -12.13 2.23
CA TYR A 76 -6.90 -12.19 1.19
C TYR A 76 -6.41 -11.53 -0.10
N LEU A 77 -5.82 -10.34 0.01
CA LEU A 77 -5.36 -9.55 -1.13
C LEU A 77 -4.31 -10.29 -1.97
N ARG A 78 -3.35 -10.98 -1.32
CA ARG A 78 -2.28 -11.71 -1.99
C ARG A 78 -2.74 -12.87 -2.86
N ASN A 79 -3.95 -13.38 -2.63
CA ASN A 79 -4.55 -14.47 -3.40
C ASN A 79 -5.54 -13.97 -4.47
N ASN A 80 -5.80 -12.67 -4.54
CA ASN A 80 -6.71 -12.08 -5.51
C ASN A 80 -5.95 -11.68 -6.78
N LYS A 81 -6.24 -12.35 -7.89
CA LYS A 81 -5.56 -12.09 -9.17
C LYS A 81 -5.67 -10.63 -9.60
N ASN A 82 -6.83 -9.99 -9.44
CA ASN A 82 -7.01 -8.58 -9.83
C ASN A 82 -6.08 -7.67 -9.03
N VAL A 83 -5.88 -7.94 -7.72
CA VAL A 83 -4.94 -7.19 -6.89
C VAL A 83 -3.50 -7.35 -7.40
N LEU A 84 -3.07 -8.58 -7.69
CA LEU A 84 -1.73 -8.82 -8.22
C LEU A 84 -1.52 -8.15 -9.59
N ASP A 85 -2.53 -8.16 -10.44
CA ASP A 85 -2.51 -7.48 -11.74
C ASP A 85 -2.40 -5.94 -11.56
N ILE A 86 -3.11 -5.35 -10.58
CA ILE A 86 -3.01 -3.93 -10.23
C ILE A 86 -1.60 -3.59 -9.76
N VAL A 87 -1.04 -4.36 -8.82
CA VAL A 87 0.32 -4.15 -8.30
C VAL A 87 1.35 -4.23 -9.42
N ASN A 88 1.26 -5.25 -10.28
CA ASN A 88 2.15 -5.42 -11.42
C ASN A 88 2.02 -4.29 -12.45
N TYR A 89 0.80 -3.82 -12.71
CA TYR A 89 0.57 -2.65 -13.56
C TYR A 89 1.25 -1.40 -12.99
N MET A 90 1.09 -1.12 -11.70
CA MET A 90 1.74 0.01 -11.03
C MET A 90 3.26 -0.08 -11.11
N ASN A 91 3.82 -1.26 -10.82
CA ASN A 91 5.26 -1.48 -10.88
C ASN A 91 5.83 -1.30 -12.29
N LYS A 92 5.21 -1.91 -13.29
CA LYS A 92 5.61 -1.81 -14.70
C LYS A 92 5.61 -0.37 -15.22
N ASN A 93 4.64 0.43 -14.77
CA ASN A 93 4.49 1.83 -15.18
C ASN A 93 5.21 2.81 -14.23
N LYS A 94 6.04 2.31 -13.31
CA LYS A 94 6.79 3.11 -12.32
C LYS A 94 5.91 4.07 -11.52
N LYS A 95 4.63 3.74 -11.35
CA LYS A 95 3.70 4.45 -10.48
C LYS A 95 3.97 4.10 -9.03
N LEU A 96 3.62 4.98 -8.10
CA LEU A 96 3.86 4.80 -6.68
C LEU A 96 3.20 3.51 -6.16
N ILE A 97 3.98 2.72 -5.42
CA ILE A 97 3.49 1.60 -4.61
C ILE A 97 3.93 1.85 -3.17
N ALA A 98 2.98 1.93 -2.26
CA ALA A 98 3.28 2.04 -0.84
C ALA A 98 2.63 0.88 -0.07
N SER A 99 3.36 0.27 0.86
CA SER A 99 2.85 -0.83 1.69
C SER A 99 3.36 -0.73 3.12
N ILE A 100 2.56 -1.17 4.07
CA ILE A 100 2.93 -1.17 5.48
C ILE A 100 2.60 -2.50 6.14
N CYS A 101 3.42 -2.88 7.13
CA CYS A 101 3.17 -4.03 8.01
C CYS A 101 3.16 -5.36 7.22
N HIS A 102 2.08 -6.15 7.32
CA HIS A 102 1.92 -7.41 6.59
C HIS A 102 1.65 -7.24 5.08
N ALA A 103 1.40 -6.01 4.61
CA ALA A 103 1.11 -5.76 3.19
C ALA A 103 2.26 -6.15 2.24
N ALA A 104 3.50 -6.28 2.74
CA ALA A 104 4.61 -6.81 1.94
C ALA A 104 4.33 -8.22 1.37
N GLN A 105 3.44 -9.01 1.99
CA GLN A 105 3.01 -10.31 1.46
C GLN A 105 2.36 -10.18 0.07
N VAL A 106 1.63 -9.10 -0.17
CA VAL A 106 1.02 -8.82 -1.49
C VAL A 106 2.11 -8.55 -2.53
N LEU A 107 3.14 -7.77 -2.15
CA LEU A 107 4.28 -7.47 -3.02
C LEU A 107 5.09 -8.73 -3.37
N ILE A 108 5.27 -9.63 -2.40
CA ILE A 108 5.92 -10.94 -2.59
C ILE A 108 5.11 -11.77 -3.60
N SER A 109 3.79 -11.86 -3.42
CA SER A 109 2.91 -12.64 -4.31
C SER A 109 2.81 -12.05 -5.72
N ALA A 110 3.00 -10.73 -5.87
CA ALA A 110 3.10 -10.06 -7.16
C ALA A 110 4.50 -10.18 -7.82
N ASP A 111 5.45 -10.84 -7.15
CA ASP A 111 6.86 -11.04 -7.59
C ASP A 111 7.59 -9.73 -7.95
N ILE A 112 7.40 -8.69 -7.14
CA ILE A 112 8.04 -7.37 -7.38
C ILE A 112 9.10 -6.99 -6.34
N VAL A 113 9.47 -7.91 -5.44
CA VAL A 113 10.40 -7.62 -4.31
C VAL A 113 11.84 -8.03 -4.60
N ARG A 114 12.09 -8.86 -5.61
CA ARG A 114 13.43 -9.38 -5.93
C ARG A 114 14.42 -8.23 -6.19
N GLU A 115 15.54 -8.26 -5.47
CA GLU A 115 16.61 -7.24 -5.52
C GLU A 115 16.17 -5.82 -5.10
N ARG A 116 14.94 -5.66 -4.60
CA ARG A 116 14.43 -4.37 -4.10
C ARG A 116 14.72 -4.23 -2.60
N LYS A 117 15.05 -3.00 -2.19
CA LYS A 117 15.13 -2.64 -0.77
C LYS A 117 13.74 -2.35 -0.24
N LEU A 118 13.37 -3.02 0.84
CA LEU A 118 12.07 -2.81 1.47
C LEU A 118 12.10 -3.16 2.96
N THR A 119 11.07 -2.70 3.65
CA THR A 119 10.79 -3.08 5.03
C THR A 119 9.38 -3.61 5.18
N CYS A 120 9.12 -4.27 6.28
CA CYS A 120 7.82 -4.81 6.67
C CYS A 120 7.81 -5.06 8.17
N VAL A 121 6.69 -5.51 8.70
CA VAL A 121 6.64 -6.02 10.08
C VAL A 121 7.62 -7.18 10.25
N LYS A 122 8.32 -7.20 11.38
CA LYS A 122 9.43 -8.15 11.63
C LYS A 122 9.06 -9.61 11.43
N GLN A 123 7.80 -9.98 11.72
CA GLN A 123 7.30 -11.34 11.65
C GLN A 123 7.38 -11.96 10.24
N ILE A 124 7.32 -11.14 9.18
CA ILE A 124 7.41 -11.58 7.79
C ILE A 124 8.69 -11.12 7.08
N ALA A 125 9.69 -10.62 7.83
CA ALA A 125 10.97 -10.22 7.26
C ALA A 125 11.67 -11.39 6.55
N VAL A 126 11.57 -12.59 7.11
CA VAL A 126 12.12 -13.82 6.51
C VAL A 126 11.49 -14.15 5.16
N ASP A 127 10.18 -13.87 5.00
CA ASP A 127 9.48 -14.11 3.73
C ASP A 127 9.97 -13.16 2.63
N VAL A 128 10.23 -11.90 2.99
CA VAL A 128 10.84 -10.91 2.09
C VAL A 128 12.22 -11.37 1.63
N ILE A 129 13.07 -11.84 2.55
CA ILE A 129 14.42 -12.33 2.25
C ILE A 129 14.33 -13.58 1.35
N ASN A 130 13.47 -14.54 1.67
CA ASN A 130 13.29 -15.77 0.89
C ASN A 130 12.76 -15.48 -0.53
N ALA A 131 11.99 -14.40 -0.70
CA ALA A 131 11.53 -13.92 -2.01
C ALA A 131 12.61 -13.14 -2.80
N GLY A 132 13.83 -13.01 -2.25
CA GLY A 132 14.95 -12.32 -2.87
C GLY A 132 14.96 -10.81 -2.64
N GLY A 133 14.15 -10.29 -1.73
CA GLY A 133 14.16 -8.89 -1.32
C GLY A 133 15.30 -8.55 -0.37
N ILE A 134 15.73 -7.30 -0.37
CA ILE A 134 16.76 -6.77 0.53
C ILE A 134 16.05 -6.11 1.71
N TYR A 135 15.79 -6.90 2.76
CA TYR A 135 15.13 -6.39 3.96
C TYR A 135 15.98 -5.37 4.71
N LYS A 136 15.36 -4.26 5.09
CA LYS A 136 15.94 -3.20 5.92
C LYS A 136 15.03 -2.95 7.13
N ASP A 137 15.55 -3.14 8.33
CA ASP A 137 14.81 -2.77 9.56
C ASP A 137 14.91 -1.26 9.79
N SER A 138 14.06 -0.52 9.10
CA SER A 138 13.96 0.94 9.18
C SER A 138 12.49 1.36 9.17
N PRO A 139 12.11 2.44 9.87
CA PRO A 139 10.72 2.92 9.91
C PRO A 139 10.10 3.13 8.52
N VAL A 140 10.88 3.67 7.60
CA VAL A 140 10.49 3.86 6.20
C VAL A 140 11.66 3.51 5.29
N VAL A 141 11.38 2.76 4.24
CA VAL A 141 12.36 2.45 3.19
C VAL A 141 11.79 2.90 1.85
N VAL A 142 12.57 3.65 1.10
CA VAL A 142 12.25 4.10 -0.26
C VAL A 142 13.19 3.40 -1.23
N ASP A 143 12.64 2.80 -2.26
CA ASP A 143 13.38 2.20 -3.36
C ASP A 143 12.64 2.51 -4.68
N GLU A 144 13.13 3.49 -5.43
CA GLU A 144 12.50 4.01 -6.66
C GLU A 144 11.03 4.43 -6.44
N ASN A 145 10.09 3.64 -6.97
CA ASN A 145 8.65 3.84 -6.86
C ASN A 145 8.01 3.12 -5.66
N LEU A 146 8.79 2.36 -4.90
CA LEU A 146 8.33 1.57 -3.76
C LEU A 146 8.64 2.29 -2.45
N ILE A 147 7.63 2.49 -1.60
CA ILE A 147 7.75 3.03 -0.24
C ILE A 147 7.17 2.00 0.72
N THR A 148 7.96 1.57 1.69
CA THR A 148 7.52 0.55 2.64
C THR A 148 7.73 0.99 4.09
N SER A 149 6.91 0.47 5.00
CA SER A 149 6.96 0.77 6.43
C SER A 149 6.60 -0.47 7.27
N ARG A 150 6.85 -0.42 8.58
CA ARG A 150 6.80 -1.61 9.44
C ARG A 150 5.51 -1.76 10.23
N VAL A 151 5.16 -0.73 10.98
CA VAL A 151 4.16 -0.78 12.05
C VAL A 151 3.42 0.55 12.20
N PRO A 152 2.25 0.60 12.89
CA PRO A 152 1.49 1.83 13.04
C PRO A 152 2.24 3.03 13.63
N SER A 153 3.23 2.81 14.50
CA SER A 153 4.05 3.91 15.05
C SER A 153 4.91 4.62 13.98
N ASP A 154 5.15 3.99 12.84
CA ASP A 154 5.92 4.56 11.75
C ASP A 154 5.06 5.39 10.77
N LEU A 155 3.73 5.40 10.95
CA LEU A 155 2.76 6.06 10.04
C LEU A 155 3.05 7.53 9.76
N PRO A 156 3.46 8.36 10.74
CA PRO A 156 3.76 9.76 10.45
C PRO A 156 4.88 9.92 9.40
N GLY A 157 5.97 9.18 9.55
CA GLY A 157 7.08 9.17 8.59
C GLY A 157 6.67 8.58 7.24
N PHE A 158 5.93 7.46 7.25
CA PHE A 158 5.42 6.79 6.06
C PHE A 158 4.52 7.70 5.23
N THR A 159 3.50 8.31 5.86
CA THR A 159 2.57 9.21 5.19
C THR A 159 3.28 10.45 4.63
N ASN A 160 4.16 11.07 5.41
CA ASN A 160 4.91 12.24 4.96
C ASN A 160 5.82 11.92 3.75
N THR A 161 6.49 10.76 3.76
CA THR A 161 7.33 10.33 2.63
C THR A 161 6.48 10.11 1.36
N ILE A 162 5.29 9.53 1.48
CA ILE A 162 4.36 9.36 0.36
C ILE A 162 3.94 10.72 -0.20
N ILE A 163 3.52 11.65 0.67
CA ILE A 163 3.11 13.02 0.27
C ILE A 163 4.24 13.74 -0.47
N LYS A 164 5.45 13.73 0.10
CA LYS A 164 6.63 14.33 -0.53
C LYS A 164 6.88 13.74 -1.93
N LYS A 165 6.81 12.43 -2.06
CA LYS A 165 7.01 11.72 -3.33
C LYS A 165 5.97 12.11 -4.37
N ILE A 166 4.69 12.20 -3.99
CA ILE A 166 3.58 12.56 -4.90
C ILE A 166 3.70 14.01 -5.35
N LEU A 167 4.03 14.92 -4.42
CA LEU A 167 4.08 16.36 -4.68
C LEU A 167 5.45 16.82 -5.21
N ASN A 168 6.40 15.89 -5.43
CA ASN A 168 7.79 16.17 -5.82
C ASN A 168 8.46 17.22 -4.90
N ARG A 169 8.08 17.26 -3.62
CA ARG A 169 8.74 18.07 -2.59
C ARG A 169 10.03 17.36 -2.18
N GLY A 170 11.19 17.95 -2.51
CA GLY A 170 12.50 17.46 -2.06
C GLY A 170 12.58 17.37 -0.52
N ASP A 171 13.57 16.64 -0.02
CA ASP A 171 13.90 16.65 1.40
C ASP A 171 14.48 18.05 1.75
N GLU A 172 13.69 18.90 2.42
CA GLU A 172 14.14 20.08 3.13
C GLU A 172 14.58 19.70 4.54
#